data_2a0a28b3c238b5fa9d048c434cd771ee
#
_entry.id   2a0a28b3c238b5fa9d048c434cd771ee
#
_cell.length_a   1.000
_cell.length_b   1.000
_cell.length_c   1.000
_cell.angle_alpha   90.00
_cell.angle_beta   90.00
_cell.angle_gamma   90.00
#
_symmetry.space_group_name_H-M   'P 1'
#
loop_
_entity.id
_entity.type
_entity.pdbx_description
1 polymer ?
#
loop_
_entity_poly.entity_id
_entity_poly.type
_entity_poly.pdbx_seq_one_letter_code
_entity_poly.pdbx_strand_id
1 'polypeptide(L)'
;MTAFVLFYLPIQKTCKEHCIYKASSISGDDQGTNQVMLLDDGFESGQARIQMIREAKRMIRLSYYSIQKGKTAEWVLGALIEAADRGVKVQLLLDGICHSLRGPLKHLRYAVANHPNMAIRFYEPFRLFKPWTWHNRLHDKLLLADGRVAVMGGRNIGDKYFADQPRKILHLTAMCCFITTKKEKY
;
A
#
# COMPACT_ATOMS: atom_id res chain seq x y z
N MET A 1 19.57 -2.42 16.88
CA MET A 1 18.72 -3.46 17.50
C MET A 1 17.45 -2.95 18.18
N THR A 2 17.26 -1.67 18.37
CA THR A 2 16.10 -1.10 19.08
C THR A 2 14.85 -0.82 18.24
N ALA A 3 14.94 -0.88 16.92
CA ALA A 3 13.77 -0.70 16.04
C ALA A 3 12.86 -1.93 15.94
N PHE A 4 13.39 -3.12 16.29
CA PHE A 4 12.66 -4.39 16.14
C PHE A 4 11.59 -4.62 17.22
N VAL A 5 11.73 -3.99 18.38
CA VAL A 5 10.86 -4.26 19.53
C VAL A 5 9.53 -3.48 19.46
N LEU A 6 9.47 -2.35 18.76
CA LEU A 6 8.26 -1.52 18.66
C LEU A 6 7.22 -2.07 17.66
N PHE A 7 7.61 -2.97 16.76
CA PHE A 7 6.73 -3.55 15.74
C PHE A 7 5.96 -4.81 16.19
N TYR A 8 6.32 -5.38 17.33
CA TYR A 8 5.81 -6.71 17.70
C TYR A 8 4.62 -6.71 18.66
N LEU A 9 4.20 -5.57 19.16
CA LEU A 9 3.30 -5.60 20.29
C LEU A 9 1.86 -5.49 19.92
N PRO A 10 0.95 -5.03 19.51
CA PRO A 10 -0.44 -5.52 19.63
C PRO A 10 -1.15 -5.92 18.33
N ILE A 11 -0.50 -5.77 17.19
CA ILE A 11 -1.19 -6.00 15.89
C ILE A 11 -1.44 -7.49 15.62
N GLN A 12 -0.65 -8.38 16.21
CA GLN A 12 -0.82 -9.83 16.01
C GLN A 12 -2.11 -10.40 16.62
N LYS A 13 -2.65 -9.78 17.66
CA LYS A 13 -3.88 -10.30 18.32
C LYS A 13 -5.17 -9.94 17.59
N THR A 14 -5.22 -8.76 16.98
CA THR A 14 -6.41 -8.30 16.27
C THR A 14 -6.53 -8.83 14.85
N CYS A 15 -5.41 -9.17 14.20
CA CYS A 15 -5.43 -9.63 12.81
C CYS A 15 -5.89 -11.09 12.62
N LYS A 16 -5.93 -11.89 13.70
CA LYS A 16 -6.38 -13.29 13.62
C LYS A 16 -7.91 -13.47 13.65
N GLU A 17 -8.65 -12.49 14.15
CA GLU A 17 -10.10 -12.63 14.35
C GLU A 17 -10.96 -11.89 13.32
N HIS A 18 -10.39 -10.98 12.53
CA HIS A 18 -11.10 -10.31 11.45
C HIS A 18 -10.48 -10.68 10.10
N CYS A 19 -10.85 -11.85 9.61
CA CYS A 19 -10.76 -12.13 8.19
C CYS A 19 -11.80 -11.24 7.50
N ILE A 20 -11.35 -10.09 6.99
CA ILE A 20 -12.17 -8.94 6.57
C ILE A 20 -12.94 -9.21 5.29
N TYR A 21 -12.69 -10.33 4.66
CA TYR A 21 -13.44 -10.73 3.47
C TYR A 21 -14.77 -11.39 3.90
N LYS A 22 -15.77 -10.57 4.27
CA LYS A 22 -17.14 -11.07 4.28
C LYS A 22 -17.49 -11.43 2.84
N ALA A 23 -17.72 -12.70 2.58
CA ALA A 23 -18.11 -13.19 1.24
C ALA A 23 -19.32 -12.42 0.67
N SER A 24 -20.17 -11.85 1.53
CA SER A 24 -21.32 -11.03 1.17
C SER A 24 -20.99 -9.67 0.52
N SER A 25 -19.75 -9.19 0.64
CA SER A 25 -19.30 -7.91 0.04
C SER A 25 -18.53 -8.11 -1.27
N ILE A 26 -18.32 -9.35 -1.70
CA ILE A 26 -17.67 -9.67 -2.96
C ILE A 26 -18.75 -9.72 -4.04
N SER A 27 -18.66 -8.82 -5.02
CA SER A 27 -19.56 -8.80 -6.18
C SER A 27 -18.82 -9.38 -7.38
N GLY A 28 -19.42 -10.36 -8.01
CA GLY A 28 -18.96 -11.01 -9.23
C GLY A 28 -20.03 -12.00 -9.69
N ASP A 29 -20.08 -12.32 -10.98
CA ASP A 29 -20.96 -13.39 -11.45
C ASP A 29 -20.34 -14.76 -11.09
N ASP A 30 -21.18 -15.77 -10.93
CA ASP A 30 -20.74 -17.13 -10.56
C ASP A 30 -19.87 -17.80 -11.64
N GLN A 31 -19.79 -17.20 -12.82
CA GLN A 31 -18.98 -17.62 -13.97
C GLN A 31 -17.68 -16.83 -14.10
N GLY A 32 -17.53 -15.71 -13.37
CA GLY A 32 -16.39 -14.80 -13.44
C GLY A 32 -15.16 -15.33 -12.71
N THR A 33 -14.00 -15.18 -13.34
CA THR A 33 -12.71 -15.47 -12.71
C THR A 33 -12.18 -14.31 -11.85
N ASN A 34 -12.85 -13.16 -11.91
CA ASN A 34 -12.46 -11.93 -11.20
C ASN A 34 -13.55 -11.54 -10.20
N GLN A 35 -13.11 -11.19 -9.02
CA GLN A 35 -13.98 -10.72 -7.95
C GLN A 35 -13.60 -9.30 -7.56
N VAL A 36 -14.59 -8.48 -7.24
CA VAL A 36 -14.40 -7.09 -6.81
C VAL A 36 -15.10 -6.89 -5.48
N MET A 37 -14.40 -6.25 -4.54
CA MET A 37 -14.92 -5.90 -3.24
C MET A 37 -14.74 -4.40 -3.00
N LEU A 38 -15.77 -3.75 -2.47
CA LEU A 38 -15.69 -2.36 -2.04
C LEU A 38 -15.14 -2.28 -0.62
N LEU A 39 -14.08 -1.51 -0.41
CA LEU A 39 -13.49 -1.20 0.89
C LEU A 39 -13.83 0.26 1.24
N ASP A 40 -14.98 0.47 1.84
CA ASP A 40 -15.46 1.82 2.17
C ASP A 40 -14.86 2.32 3.49
N ASP A 41 -14.75 1.47 4.48
CA ASP A 41 -14.15 1.83 5.75
C ASP A 41 -12.63 2.06 5.63
N GLY A 42 -12.14 3.13 6.29
CA GLY A 42 -10.73 3.49 6.24
C GLY A 42 -9.84 2.49 6.96
N PHE A 43 -10.25 2.04 8.13
CA PHE A 43 -9.48 1.12 8.95
C PHE A 43 -9.41 -0.27 8.30
N GLU A 44 -10.54 -0.80 7.83
CA GLU A 44 -10.60 -2.06 7.08
C GLU A 44 -9.73 -1.99 5.81
N SER A 45 -9.78 -0.88 5.11
CA SER A 45 -8.96 -0.63 3.93
C SER A 45 -7.45 -0.62 4.23
N GLY A 46 -7.07 -0.08 5.39
CA GLY A 46 -5.69 -0.11 5.90
C GLY A 46 -5.25 -1.54 6.23
N GLN A 47 -6.10 -2.27 6.97
CA GLN A 47 -5.83 -3.66 7.34
C GLN A 47 -5.69 -4.57 6.11
N ALA A 48 -6.58 -4.43 5.13
CA ALA A 48 -6.52 -5.19 3.89
C ALA A 48 -5.17 -5.02 3.17
N ARG A 49 -4.61 -3.80 3.16
CA ARG A 49 -3.27 -3.56 2.59
C ARG A 49 -2.18 -4.28 3.33
N ILE A 50 -2.18 -4.19 4.66
CA ILE A 50 -1.17 -4.85 5.50
C ILE A 50 -1.26 -6.37 5.31
N GLN A 51 -2.47 -6.92 5.27
CA GLN A 51 -2.68 -8.34 5.05
C GLN A 51 -2.17 -8.77 3.67
N MET A 52 -2.52 -8.04 2.60
CA MET A 52 -2.02 -8.32 1.25
C MET A 52 -0.49 -8.32 1.19
N ILE A 53 0.17 -7.37 1.85
CA ILE A 53 1.64 -7.30 1.91
C ILE A 53 2.21 -8.50 2.65
N ARG A 54 1.60 -8.90 3.76
CA ARG A 54 2.06 -10.04 4.56
C ARG A 54 1.87 -11.37 3.86
N GLU A 55 0.80 -11.54 3.10
CA GLU A 55 0.47 -12.77 2.37
C GLU A 55 1.20 -12.91 1.04
N ALA A 56 1.73 -11.83 0.49
CA ALA A 56 2.49 -11.84 -0.75
C ALA A 56 3.68 -12.79 -0.69
N LYS A 57 3.86 -13.59 -1.76
CA LYS A 57 4.88 -14.64 -1.84
C LYS A 57 5.96 -14.37 -2.88
N ARG A 58 5.66 -13.57 -3.91
CA ARG A 58 6.58 -13.36 -5.04
C ARG A 58 6.90 -11.89 -5.27
N MET A 59 5.88 -11.07 -5.42
CA MET A 59 6.05 -9.68 -5.86
C MET A 59 4.99 -8.75 -5.29
N ILE A 60 5.42 -7.58 -4.84
CA ILE A 60 4.55 -6.45 -4.49
C ILE A 60 4.91 -5.27 -5.38
N ARG A 61 3.90 -4.64 -5.98
CA ARG A 61 4.03 -3.35 -6.68
C ARG A 61 3.15 -2.32 -5.99
N LEU A 62 3.73 -1.20 -5.67
CA LEU A 62 3.06 -0.10 -5.00
C LEU A 62 3.27 1.17 -5.82
N SER A 63 2.17 1.80 -6.28
CA SER A 63 2.18 3.06 -7.01
C SER A 63 1.34 4.09 -6.24
N TYR A 64 2.01 5.14 -5.72
CA TYR A 64 1.35 6.12 -4.86
C TYR A 64 1.81 7.55 -5.12
N TYR A 65 0.85 8.47 -5.02
CA TYR A 65 1.13 9.89 -5.05
C TYR A 65 1.92 10.34 -3.82
N SER A 66 1.50 9.91 -2.61
CA SER A 66 2.12 10.36 -1.37
C SER A 66 2.05 9.31 -0.26
N ILE A 67 3.13 9.20 0.52
CA ILE A 67 3.20 8.45 1.78
C ILE A 67 3.46 9.46 2.89
N GLN A 68 2.41 9.84 3.61
CA GLN A 68 2.47 10.89 4.64
C GLN A 68 3.02 10.33 5.95
N LYS A 69 3.83 11.13 6.66
CA LYS A 69 4.33 10.76 7.98
C LYS A 69 3.18 10.39 8.92
N GLY A 70 3.36 9.30 9.66
CA GLY A 70 2.42 8.81 10.67
C GLY A 70 2.57 7.32 10.88
N LYS A 71 1.79 6.78 11.81
CA LYS A 71 1.81 5.35 12.16
C LYS A 71 1.45 4.45 10.97
N THR A 72 0.49 4.87 10.15
CA THR A 72 0.10 4.12 8.95
C THR A 72 1.26 3.97 7.97
N ALA A 73 2.04 5.02 7.75
CA ALA A 73 3.21 4.96 6.89
C ALA A 73 4.28 4.01 7.44
N GLU A 74 4.52 4.07 8.74
CA GLU A 74 5.46 3.18 9.42
C GLU A 74 5.04 1.72 9.32
N TRP A 75 3.76 1.43 9.52
CA TRP A 75 3.22 0.07 9.40
C TRP A 75 3.31 -0.46 7.97
N VAL A 76 2.92 0.33 6.97
CA VAL A 76 2.97 -0.09 5.56
C VAL A 76 4.41 -0.29 5.11
N LEU A 77 5.30 0.66 5.39
CA LEU A 77 6.71 0.54 5.00
C LEU A 77 7.42 -0.58 5.76
N GLY A 78 7.13 -0.76 7.05
CA GLY A 78 7.63 -1.89 7.85
C GLY A 78 7.18 -3.24 7.26
N ALA A 79 5.89 -3.39 6.95
CA ALA A 79 5.37 -4.61 6.33
C ALA A 79 6.00 -4.90 4.96
N LEU A 80 6.30 -3.86 4.15
CA LEU A 80 7.00 -4.00 2.88
C LEU A 80 8.44 -4.47 3.07
N ILE A 81 9.15 -3.97 4.08
CA ILE A 81 10.51 -4.42 4.43
C ILE A 81 10.47 -5.87 4.90
N GLU A 82 9.56 -6.22 5.82
CA GLU A 82 9.35 -7.61 6.27
C GLU A 82 9.05 -8.56 5.10
N ALA A 83 8.25 -8.12 4.12
CA ALA A 83 8.00 -8.92 2.92
C ALA A 83 9.27 -9.10 2.09
N ALA A 84 10.07 -8.05 1.93
CA ALA A 84 11.33 -8.11 1.21
C ALA A 84 12.37 -9.00 1.92
N ASP A 85 12.41 -8.99 3.27
CA ASP A 85 13.23 -9.91 4.08
C ASP A 85 12.85 -11.37 3.86
N ARG A 86 11.57 -11.66 3.62
CA ARG A 86 11.09 -13.00 3.22
C ARG A 86 11.44 -13.39 1.77
N GLY A 87 12.10 -12.51 1.01
CA GLY A 87 12.48 -12.75 -0.39
C GLY A 87 11.47 -12.23 -1.42
N VAL A 88 10.38 -11.58 -1.01
CA VAL A 88 9.41 -10.98 -1.92
C VAL A 88 10.03 -9.79 -2.63
N LYS A 89 9.87 -9.70 -3.95
CA LYS A 89 10.34 -8.53 -4.73
C LYS A 89 9.37 -7.37 -4.57
N VAL A 90 9.84 -6.27 -4.01
CA VAL A 90 9.04 -5.07 -3.73
C VAL A 90 9.44 -3.91 -4.64
N GLN A 91 8.49 -3.40 -5.40
CA GLN A 91 8.70 -2.27 -6.32
C GLN A 91 7.79 -1.11 -5.91
N LEU A 92 8.40 0.04 -5.63
CA LEU A 92 7.70 1.28 -5.30
C LEU A 92 7.88 2.29 -6.43
N LEU A 93 6.77 2.79 -6.95
CA LEU A 93 6.72 3.94 -7.83
C LEU A 93 6.00 5.07 -7.11
N LEU A 94 6.68 6.18 -6.88
CA LEU A 94 6.14 7.32 -6.15
C LEU A 94 6.22 8.59 -7.00
N ASP A 95 5.31 9.53 -6.75
CA ASP A 95 5.41 10.85 -7.37
C ASP A 95 6.75 11.52 -7.03
N GLY A 96 7.40 12.10 -8.00
CA GLY A 96 8.75 12.63 -7.85
C GLY A 96 8.86 13.92 -7.03
N ILE A 97 7.73 14.59 -6.79
CA ILE A 97 7.68 15.84 -5.99
C ILE A 97 6.90 15.61 -4.69
N CYS A 98 5.72 14.98 -4.77
CA CYS A 98 4.74 14.90 -3.69
C CYS A 98 4.84 13.63 -2.85
N HIS A 99 5.85 12.80 -3.04
CA HIS A 99 5.99 11.48 -2.37
C HIS A 99 6.14 11.54 -0.84
N SER A 100 6.44 12.70 -0.26
CA SER A 100 6.58 12.96 1.19
C SER A 100 7.66 12.13 1.93
N LEU A 101 8.52 11.37 1.23
CA LEU A 101 9.65 10.64 1.84
C LEU A 101 10.90 11.52 2.01
N ARG A 102 10.73 12.83 2.02
CA ARG A 102 11.75 13.80 2.42
C ARG A 102 11.53 14.16 3.90
N GLY A 103 12.55 14.67 4.57
CA GLY A 103 12.42 15.03 5.98
C GLY A 103 12.34 13.81 6.91
N PRO A 104 11.32 13.71 7.78
CA PRO A 104 11.26 12.68 8.84
C PRO A 104 11.31 11.23 8.36
N LEU A 105 10.81 10.93 7.15
CA LEU A 105 10.82 9.59 6.56
C LEU A 105 12.06 9.31 5.70
N LYS A 106 13.06 10.19 5.73
CA LYS A 106 14.28 10.07 4.93
C LYS A 106 15.03 8.75 5.20
N HIS A 107 15.13 8.34 6.46
CA HIS A 107 15.80 7.10 6.85
C HIS A 107 15.10 5.86 6.27
N LEU A 108 13.76 5.84 6.22
CA LEU A 108 13.01 4.75 5.59
C LEU A 108 13.27 4.67 4.09
N ARG A 109 13.37 5.81 3.42
CA ARG A 109 13.75 5.84 2.00
C ARG A 109 15.12 5.20 1.77
N TYR A 110 16.11 5.46 2.63
CA TYR A 110 17.42 4.82 2.53
C TYR A 110 17.36 3.33 2.80
N ALA A 111 16.61 2.89 3.81
CA ALA A 111 16.43 1.47 4.09
C ALA A 111 15.85 0.74 2.87
N VAL A 112 14.78 1.28 2.27
CA VAL A 112 14.16 0.73 1.06
C VAL A 112 15.13 0.73 -0.13
N ALA A 113 15.89 1.81 -0.33
CA ALA A 113 16.79 1.94 -1.49
C ALA A 113 18.00 0.97 -1.42
N ASN A 114 18.41 0.57 -0.22
CA ASN A 114 19.56 -0.32 0.00
C ASN A 114 19.17 -1.79 0.20
N HIS A 115 17.88 -2.10 0.24
CA HIS A 115 17.43 -3.48 0.43
C HIS A 115 17.52 -4.29 -0.89
N PRO A 116 18.11 -5.49 -0.92
CA PRO A 116 18.38 -6.24 -2.16
C PRO A 116 17.11 -6.68 -2.90
N ASN A 117 16.00 -6.81 -2.18
CA ASN A 117 14.70 -7.21 -2.75
C ASN A 117 13.75 -6.03 -2.96
N MET A 118 14.19 -4.78 -2.74
CA MET A 118 13.35 -3.59 -2.91
C MET A 118 13.91 -2.67 -4.00
N ALA A 119 13.00 -2.05 -4.74
CA ALA A 119 13.33 -0.99 -5.70
C ALA A 119 12.37 0.17 -5.52
N ILE A 120 12.91 1.38 -5.45
CA ILE A 120 12.13 2.61 -5.43
C ILE A 120 12.45 3.46 -6.65
N ARG A 121 11.42 3.97 -7.32
CA ARG A 121 11.53 4.91 -8.43
C ARG A 121 10.61 6.09 -8.21
N PHE A 122 11.01 7.24 -8.75
CA PHE A 122 10.25 8.48 -8.67
C PHE A 122 9.81 8.90 -10.06
N TYR A 123 8.49 9.04 -10.24
CA TYR A 123 7.89 9.51 -11.47
C TYR A 123 8.09 11.02 -11.60
N GLU A 124 8.63 11.50 -12.72
CA GLU A 124 8.89 12.91 -13.02
C GLU A 124 9.43 13.72 -11.83
N PRO A 125 10.65 13.44 -11.34
CA PRO A 125 11.26 14.21 -10.28
C PRO A 125 11.46 15.67 -10.73
N PHE A 126 11.49 16.58 -9.77
CA PHE A 126 11.69 18.00 -10.04
C PHE A 126 12.97 18.22 -10.85
N ARG A 127 12.84 18.89 -12.00
CA ARG A 127 13.93 19.27 -12.90
C ARG A 127 13.79 20.76 -13.23
N LEU A 128 14.75 21.59 -12.78
CA LEU A 128 14.72 23.04 -12.94
C LEU A 128 14.58 23.47 -14.42
N PHE A 129 15.30 22.79 -15.31
CA PHE A 129 15.36 23.12 -16.74
C PHE A 129 14.27 22.43 -17.59
N LYS A 130 13.29 21.77 -16.97
CA LYS A 130 12.17 21.12 -17.66
C LYS A 130 10.84 21.49 -17.02
N PRO A 131 10.44 22.79 -17.04
CA PRO A 131 9.25 23.25 -16.33
C PRO A 131 7.95 22.62 -16.86
N TRP A 132 7.89 22.21 -18.11
CA TRP A 132 6.74 21.49 -18.68
C TRP A 132 6.46 20.12 -18.03
N THR A 133 7.43 19.52 -17.31
CA THR A 133 7.23 18.25 -16.58
C THR A 133 6.66 18.47 -15.18
N TRP A 134 6.59 19.69 -14.68
CA TRP A 134 6.20 19.96 -13.28
C TRP A 134 4.73 19.63 -13.01
N HIS A 135 3.88 19.66 -14.04
CA HIS A 135 2.48 19.30 -13.95
C HIS A 135 2.19 17.80 -14.16
N ASN A 136 3.18 17.05 -14.62
CA ASN A 136 3.07 15.62 -14.80
C ASN A 136 3.18 14.95 -13.41
N ARG A 137 2.04 14.69 -12.78
CA ARG A 137 2.01 14.10 -11.44
C ARG A 137 1.43 12.69 -11.48
N LEU A 138 2.10 11.76 -10.78
CA LEU A 138 1.59 10.43 -10.55
C LEU A 138 0.51 10.49 -9.47
N HIS A 139 -0.74 10.32 -9.82
CA HIS A 139 -1.86 10.41 -8.85
C HIS A 139 -2.43 9.04 -8.47
N ASP A 140 -1.70 7.97 -8.68
CA ASP A 140 -2.10 6.61 -8.36
C ASP A 140 -2.17 6.36 -6.85
N LYS A 141 -2.98 5.40 -6.47
CA LYS A 141 -3.06 4.80 -5.15
C LYS A 141 -3.36 3.32 -5.35
N LEU A 142 -2.34 2.59 -5.77
CA LEU A 142 -2.41 1.19 -6.17
C LEU A 142 -1.44 0.36 -5.33
N LEU A 143 -1.93 -0.75 -4.82
CA LEU A 143 -1.13 -1.85 -4.28
C LEU A 143 -1.52 -3.13 -5.02
N LEU A 144 -0.56 -3.82 -5.59
CA LEU A 144 -0.74 -5.09 -6.29
C LEU A 144 0.16 -6.15 -5.65
N ALA A 145 -0.41 -7.28 -5.26
CA ALA A 145 0.30 -8.42 -4.70
C ALA A 145 0.20 -9.64 -5.64
N ASP A 146 1.36 -10.20 -5.98
CA ASP A 146 1.55 -11.42 -6.78
C ASP A 146 0.86 -11.42 -8.15
N GLY A 147 0.46 -10.27 -8.68
CA GLY A 147 -0.33 -10.16 -9.91
C GLY A 147 -1.78 -10.66 -9.78
N ARG A 148 -2.25 -10.92 -8.57
CA ARG A 148 -3.56 -11.56 -8.32
C ARG A 148 -4.52 -10.70 -7.51
N VAL A 149 -4.02 -9.97 -6.55
CA VAL A 149 -4.83 -9.13 -5.67
C VAL A 149 -4.36 -7.69 -5.81
N ALA A 150 -5.27 -6.79 -6.11
CA ALA A 150 -5.00 -5.37 -6.23
C ALA A 150 -5.96 -4.55 -5.37
N VAL A 151 -5.47 -3.55 -4.69
CA VAL A 151 -6.28 -2.51 -4.06
C VAL A 151 -5.98 -1.18 -4.72
N MET A 152 -7.00 -0.52 -5.23
CA MET A 152 -6.89 0.79 -5.86
C MET A 152 -7.99 1.74 -5.38
N GLY A 153 -7.73 3.04 -5.45
CA GLY A 153 -8.73 4.06 -5.07
C GLY A 153 -8.15 5.44 -4.84
N GLY A 154 -8.81 6.26 -4.05
CA GLY A 154 -8.44 7.66 -3.85
C GLY A 154 -7.60 7.96 -2.60
N ARG A 155 -7.35 6.99 -1.71
CA ARG A 155 -6.69 7.22 -0.42
C ARG A 155 -5.17 7.08 -0.54
N ASN A 156 -4.41 8.13 -0.15
CA ASN A 156 -2.97 8.04 0.03
C ASN A 156 -2.63 7.24 1.31
N ILE A 157 -1.36 6.86 1.48
CA ILE A 157 -0.89 6.26 2.74
C ILE A 157 -0.68 7.38 3.76
N GLY A 158 -1.46 7.35 4.85
CA GLY A 158 -1.37 8.33 5.94
C GLY A 158 -2.52 8.19 6.94
N ASP A 159 -2.28 8.57 8.20
CA ASP A 159 -3.18 8.34 9.33
C ASP A 159 -4.59 8.90 9.10
N LYS A 160 -4.71 10.07 8.46
CA LYS A 160 -6.01 10.69 8.17
C LYS A 160 -6.93 9.85 7.26
N TYR A 161 -6.39 8.83 6.58
CA TYR A 161 -7.16 7.96 5.69
C TYR A 161 -7.50 6.62 6.31
N PHE A 162 -6.76 6.20 7.35
CA PHE A 162 -6.82 4.84 7.89
C PHE A 162 -6.93 4.79 9.42
N ALA A 163 -6.81 5.93 10.13
CA ALA A 163 -7.09 5.97 11.54
C ALA A 163 -8.60 5.83 11.78
N ASP A 164 -8.96 5.18 12.87
CA ASP A 164 -10.32 5.15 13.38
C ASP A 164 -10.68 6.56 13.88
N GLN A 165 -11.08 7.41 12.95
CA GLN A 165 -11.53 8.78 13.23
C GLN A 165 -13.05 8.77 13.36
N PRO A 166 -13.62 9.35 14.41
CA PRO A 166 -15.05 9.55 14.46
C PRO A 166 -15.44 10.36 13.20
N ARG A 167 -16.44 9.88 12.48
CA ARG A 167 -16.95 10.24 11.13
C ARG A 167 -17.07 11.72 10.73
N LYS A 168 -16.22 12.62 11.21
CA LYS A 168 -16.33 14.06 10.97
C LYS A 168 -15.68 14.58 9.67
N ILE A 169 -14.85 13.76 9.00
CA ILE A 169 -14.34 14.12 7.68
C ILE A 169 -14.48 12.91 6.79
N LEU A 170 -15.62 12.79 6.17
CA LEU A 170 -15.91 11.81 5.15
C LEU A 170 -15.10 12.15 3.90
N HIS A 171 -13.86 11.69 3.82
CA HIS A 171 -13.25 11.47 2.52
C HIS A 171 -13.95 10.25 1.91
N LEU A 172 -15.11 10.48 1.31
CA LEU A 172 -15.87 9.50 0.51
C LEU A 172 -15.05 9.09 -0.70
N THR A 173 -14.00 8.31 -0.46
CA THR A 173 -13.21 7.73 -1.54
C THR A 173 -13.32 6.23 -1.41
N ALA A 174 -14.25 5.69 -2.16
CA ALA A 174 -14.40 4.25 -2.30
C ALA A 174 -13.09 3.63 -2.81
N MET A 175 -12.78 2.45 -2.33
CA MET A 175 -11.65 1.66 -2.78
C MET A 175 -12.14 0.30 -3.24
N CYS A 176 -11.58 -0.17 -4.34
CA CYS A 176 -11.90 -1.47 -4.88
C CYS A 176 -10.73 -2.43 -4.66
N CYS A 177 -11.03 -3.62 -4.18
CA CYS A 177 -10.12 -4.76 -4.18
C CYS A 177 -10.49 -5.65 -5.37
N PHE A 178 -9.53 -5.94 -6.22
CA PHE A 178 -9.68 -6.85 -7.34
C PHE A 178 -8.94 -8.14 -7.04
N ILE A 179 -9.60 -9.26 -7.15
CA ILE A 179 -9.01 -10.58 -6.98
C ILE A 179 -9.18 -11.33 -8.31
N THR A 180 -8.08 -11.78 -8.90
CA THR A 180 -8.13 -12.69 -10.05
C THR A 180 -7.72 -14.10 -9.64
N THR A 181 -8.51 -15.09 -10.03
CA THR A 181 -8.22 -16.50 -9.79
C THR A 181 -7.41 -17.13 -10.93
N LYS A 182 -7.25 -16.43 -12.07
CA LYS A 182 -6.40 -16.91 -13.16
C LYS A 182 -4.95 -17.04 -12.71
N LYS A 183 -4.40 -18.26 -12.78
CA LYS A 183 -2.95 -18.47 -12.71
C LYS A 183 -2.33 -17.88 -13.98
N GLU A 184 -1.59 -16.80 -13.88
CA GLU A 184 -0.72 -16.39 -14.98
C GLU A 184 0.35 -17.48 -15.16
N LYS A 185 0.39 -18.05 -16.35
CA LYS A 185 1.54 -18.84 -16.80
C LYS A 185 2.63 -17.85 -17.18
N TYR A 186 3.65 -17.74 -16.34
CA TYR A 186 4.94 -17.13 -16.69
C TYR A 186 5.93 -18.23 -16.97
#